data_eba75358a1980b6de8d98cb56c43cf20
#
_entry.id   eba75358a1980b6de8d98cb56c43cf20
#
_cell.length_a   1.000
_cell.length_b   1.000
_cell.length_c   1.000
_cell.angle_alpha   90.00
_cell.angle_beta   90.00
_cell.angle_gamma   90.00
#
_symmetry.space_group_name_H-M   'P 1'
#
loop_
_entity.id
_entity.type
_entity.pdbx_description
1 polymer ?
#
loop_
_entity_poly.entity_id
_entity_poly.type
_entity_poly.pdbx_seq_one_letter_code
_entity_poly.pdbx_strand_id
1 'polypeptide(L)'
;QLEVAIGYSEDFNEHVFTFANNINTPDGGTHLSGFRAALTRALNDYAKKYDLLKTIPAGISGDDTREGLTAVVSVKLSEPQFEGQTKSKLGNPEIKGFVETTLGTQLGAYLEEHPKDARRIIEKSVLSAKARLAARAARETVIRKGALDGMTLPGKLADCSSRNPAESELYIVEGDSAGGSAKQGRERKFQAILPLRGKILNVERARLDRMLSNEEIKTLIVAIGVGIGDEINMKKLRYHRIIIMTDADVDGSHIRTLLLTFFFRHFRVLIEEGHIYIAQPPLYLVQKGKRKQYAYTEEDRADIVEEYSEGKPGEKISIQRYKGLGEMNPGQLWETTMNPENRVLLKVTIEDAQAADEIFTTLMGDEVPPRKRFIQTQAKNVRNLDI
;
A
#
# COMPACT_ATOMS: atom_id res chain seq x y z
N GLN A 1 11.80 35.93 -26.42
CA GLN A 1 11.32 36.89 -25.43
C GLN A 1 10.15 36.26 -24.65
N LEU A 2 10.08 36.52 -23.34
CA LEU A 2 8.98 36.11 -22.48
C LEU A 2 8.40 37.32 -21.78
N GLU A 3 7.09 37.44 -21.81
CA GLU A 3 6.33 38.46 -21.08
C GLU A 3 5.24 37.73 -20.27
N VAL A 4 5.15 38.01 -18.96
CA VAL A 4 4.17 37.39 -18.07
C VAL A 4 3.56 38.46 -17.19
N ALA A 5 2.25 38.47 -17.11
CA ALA A 5 1.48 39.23 -16.12
C ALA A 5 0.70 38.28 -15.22
N ILE A 6 0.75 38.52 -13.90
CA ILE A 6 0.10 37.66 -12.90
C ILE A 6 -0.70 38.56 -11.97
N GLY A 7 -1.94 38.16 -11.72
CA GLY A 7 -2.80 38.74 -10.72
C GLY A 7 -3.55 37.64 -9.94
N TYR A 8 -3.85 37.91 -8.67
CA TYR A 8 -4.68 37.04 -7.86
C TYR A 8 -5.92 37.79 -7.41
N SER A 9 -7.07 37.14 -7.54
CA SER A 9 -8.37 37.64 -7.06
C SER A 9 -8.87 36.76 -5.89
N GLU A 10 -9.96 37.18 -5.27
CA GLU A 10 -10.61 36.36 -4.23
C GLU A 10 -11.44 35.19 -4.82
N ASP A 11 -11.61 35.16 -6.13
CA ASP A 11 -12.27 34.05 -6.82
C ASP A 11 -11.55 32.72 -6.68
N PHE A 12 -12.23 31.64 -7.08
CA PHE A 12 -11.70 30.27 -7.09
C PHE A 12 -11.32 29.77 -8.50
N ASN A 13 -11.62 30.56 -9.54
CA ASN A 13 -11.39 30.17 -10.92
C ASN A 13 -9.98 30.53 -11.39
N GLU A 14 -9.40 29.69 -12.26
CA GLU A 14 -8.15 29.95 -12.99
C GLU A 14 -8.50 30.59 -14.35
N HIS A 15 -7.89 31.73 -14.65
CA HIS A 15 -7.97 32.41 -15.95
C HIS A 15 -6.57 32.65 -16.49
N VAL A 16 -6.11 31.78 -17.40
CA VAL A 16 -4.78 31.89 -18.01
C VAL A 16 -4.91 32.02 -19.52
N PHE A 17 -4.43 33.15 -20.03
CA PHE A 17 -4.37 33.44 -21.46
C PHE A 17 -2.94 33.25 -21.97
N THR A 18 -2.78 32.46 -23.03
CA THR A 18 -1.45 32.15 -23.55
C THR A 18 -1.31 32.52 -25.02
N PHE A 19 -0.14 33.07 -25.35
CA PHE A 19 0.14 33.57 -26.69
C PHE A 19 1.56 33.15 -27.15
N ALA A 20 1.65 32.78 -28.43
CA ALA A 20 2.93 32.55 -29.09
C ALA A 20 3.00 33.43 -30.36
N ASN A 21 3.98 34.34 -30.45
CA ASN A 21 4.08 35.32 -31.52
C ASN A 21 2.76 36.08 -31.75
N ASN A 22 2.10 36.52 -30.67
CA ASN A 22 0.81 37.21 -30.64
C ASN A 22 -0.40 36.36 -31.11
N ILE A 23 -0.20 35.07 -31.38
CA ILE A 23 -1.29 34.15 -31.72
C ILE A 23 -1.81 33.57 -30.41
N ASN A 24 -3.12 33.67 -30.16
CA ASN A 24 -3.74 33.05 -28.99
C ASN A 24 -3.68 31.51 -29.10
N THR A 25 -3.24 30.86 -28.02
CA THR A 25 -3.12 29.41 -27.92
C THR A 25 -4.06 28.88 -26.84
N PRO A 26 -5.36 28.76 -27.12
CA PRO A 26 -6.36 28.38 -26.13
C PRO A 26 -6.13 27.00 -25.52
N ASP A 27 -5.49 26.06 -26.23
CA ASP A 27 -5.11 24.74 -25.75
C ASP A 27 -3.74 24.76 -25.04
N GLY A 28 -3.15 25.95 -24.84
CA GLY A 28 -1.89 26.15 -24.15
C GLY A 28 -0.68 25.61 -24.92
N GLY A 29 0.11 24.76 -24.27
CA GLY A 29 1.32 24.17 -24.84
C GLY A 29 2.50 24.24 -23.88
N THR A 30 3.72 24.15 -24.41
CA THR A 30 4.95 24.07 -23.65
C THR A 30 5.22 25.29 -22.76
N HIS A 31 4.86 26.51 -23.24
CA HIS A 31 4.98 27.76 -22.46
C HIS A 31 4.02 27.78 -21.25
N LEU A 32 2.78 27.30 -21.40
CA LEU A 32 1.84 27.16 -20.28
C LEU A 32 2.35 26.12 -19.26
N SER A 33 2.87 24.99 -19.75
CA SER A 33 3.42 23.95 -18.88
C SER A 33 4.64 24.46 -18.09
N GLY A 34 5.52 25.23 -18.72
CA GLY A 34 6.65 25.89 -18.08
C GLY A 34 6.21 26.94 -17.04
N PHE A 35 5.20 27.74 -17.38
CA PHE A 35 4.62 28.73 -16.46
C PHE A 35 4.05 28.07 -15.20
N ARG A 36 3.21 27.02 -15.35
CA ARG A 36 2.61 26.32 -14.22
C ARG A 36 3.65 25.65 -13.32
N ALA A 37 4.69 25.07 -13.90
CA ALA A 37 5.79 24.47 -13.15
C ALA A 37 6.59 25.52 -12.36
N ALA A 38 6.96 26.65 -13.00
CA ALA A 38 7.67 27.74 -12.37
C ALA A 38 6.88 28.37 -11.21
N LEU A 39 5.60 28.65 -11.43
CA LEU A 39 4.72 29.23 -10.42
C LEU A 39 4.64 28.33 -9.18
N THR A 40 4.32 27.06 -9.38
CA THR A 40 4.18 26.10 -8.27
C THR A 40 5.49 25.95 -7.50
N ARG A 41 6.62 25.86 -8.19
CA ARG A 41 7.95 25.74 -7.57
C ARG A 41 8.29 27.00 -6.77
N ALA A 42 8.22 28.19 -7.37
CA ALA A 42 8.59 29.43 -6.72
C ALA A 42 7.77 29.70 -5.44
N LEU A 43 6.45 29.44 -5.47
CA LEU A 43 5.59 29.60 -4.29
C LEU A 43 5.93 28.58 -3.20
N ASN A 44 6.18 27.31 -3.53
CA ASN A 44 6.59 26.31 -2.56
C ASN A 44 7.96 26.60 -1.94
N ASP A 45 8.93 27.03 -2.75
CA ASP A 45 10.29 27.33 -2.27
C ASP A 45 10.28 28.52 -1.31
N TYR A 46 9.54 29.59 -1.67
CA TYR A 46 9.35 30.73 -0.78
C TYR A 46 8.62 30.31 0.52
N ALA A 47 7.54 29.55 0.39
CA ALA A 47 6.76 29.11 1.54
C ALA A 47 7.55 28.21 2.49
N LYS A 48 8.41 27.34 1.99
CA LYS A 48 9.35 26.53 2.77
C LYS A 48 10.41 27.41 3.47
N LYS A 49 11.02 28.33 2.73
CA LYS A 49 12.05 29.22 3.26
C LYS A 49 11.57 30.03 4.46
N TYR A 50 10.32 30.49 4.42
CA TYR A 50 9.71 31.33 5.47
C TYR A 50 8.79 30.56 6.41
N ASP A 51 8.84 29.21 6.39
CA ASP A 51 8.11 28.34 7.31
C ASP A 51 6.57 28.55 7.32
N LEU A 52 6.01 28.85 6.13
CA LEU A 52 4.58 29.11 5.95
C LEU A 52 3.74 27.84 5.74
N LEU A 53 4.39 26.67 5.64
CA LEU A 53 3.73 25.37 5.36
C LEU A 53 3.54 24.48 6.59
N LYS A 54 3.62 25.02 7.81
CA LYS A 54 3.48 24.24 9.08
C LYS A 54 2.26 23.34 9.13
N THR A 55 1.15 23.81 8.55
CA THR A 55 -0.13 23.07 8.55
C THR A 55 -0.33 22.16 7.35
N ILE A 56 0.61 22.15 6.39
CA ILE A 56 0.56 21.35 5.16
C ILE A 56 1.96 20.81 4.84
N PRO A 57 2.42 19.74 5.55
CA PRO A 57 3.76 19.17 5.34
C PRO A 57 4.02 18.71 3.91
N ALA A 58 2.96 18.25 3.20
CA ALA A 58 3.04 17.82 1.81
C ALA A 58 3.26 18.96 0.78
N GLY A 59 3.21 20.24 1.23
CA GLY A 59 3.31 21.40 0.36
C GLY A 59 2.02 21.75 -0.38
N ILE A 60 2.11 22.77 -1.23
CA ILE A 60 1.00 23.30 -2.04
C ILE A 60 1.05 22.64 -3.42
N SER A 61 -0.06 22.07 -3.89
CA SER A 61 -0.15 21.50 -5.24
C SER A 61 -0.27 22.56 -6.31
N GLY A 62 -0.03 22.18 -7.57
CA GLY A 62 -0.22 23.08 -8.70
C GLY A 62 -1.65 23.65 -8.79
N ASP A 63 -2.66 22.86 -8.46
CA ASP A 63 -4.06 23.33 -8.44
C ASP A 63 -4.28 24.38 -7.35
N ASP A 64 -3.72 24.16 -6.15
CA ASP A 64 -3.84 25.11 -5.04
C ASP A 64 -3.19 26.47 -5.37
N THR A 65 -2.09 26.46 -6.16
CA THR A 65 -1.41 27.70 -6.57
C THR A 65 -2.14 28.48 -7.67
N ARG A 66 -3.08 27.85 -8.36
CA ARG A 66 -3.84 28.46 -9.46
C ARG A 66 -5.23 28.94 -9.09
N GLU A 67 -5.66 28.69 -7.86
CA GLU A 67 -6.96 29.17 -7.41
C GLU A 67 -7.01 30.67 -7.29
N GLY A 68 -7.93 31.30 -8.06
CA GLY A 68 -8.06 32.75 -8.20
C GLY A 68 -6.94 33.40 -9.03
N LEU A 69 -6.15 32.63 -9.75
CA LEU A 69 -5.11 33.10 -10.64
C LEU A 69 -5.68 33.68 -11.93
N THR A 70 -5.31 34.90 -12.27
CA THR A 70 -5.42 35.46 -13.62
C THR A 70 -4.03 35.72 -14.15
N ALA A 71 -3.69 35.13 -15.30
CA ALA A 71 -2.38 35.33 -15.89
C ALA A 71 -2.44 35.45 -17.41
N VAL A 72 -1.49 36.20 -17.94
CA VAL A 72 -1.20 36.28 -19.38
C VAL A 72 0.25 35.85 -19.58
N VAL A 73 0.46 34.86 -20.45
CA VAL A 73 1.79 34.35 -20.79
C VAL A 73 2.02 34.50 -22.28
N SER A 74 2.98 35.35 -22.68
CA SER A 74 3.30 35.62 -24.07
C SER A 74 4.78 35.30 -24.37
N VAL A 75 4.98 34.44 -25.36
CA VAL A 75 6.33 34.11 -25.86
C VAL A 75 6.50 34.56 -27.28
N LYS A 76 7.71 35.12 -27.61
CA LYS A 76 8.11 35.44 -28.98
C LYS A 76 9.34 34.60 -29.32
N LEU A 77 9.24 33.84 -30.39
CA LEU A 77 10.27 32.91 -30.88
C LEU A 77 10.36 32.97 -32.42
N SER A 78 11.52 32.66 -32.96
CA SER A 78 11.80 32.74 -34.39
C SER A 78 11.04 31.68 -35.19
N GLU A 79 10.97 30.44 -34.66
CA GLU A 79 10.39 29.30 -35.35
C GLU A 79 9.33 28.61 -34.49
N PRO A 80 8.08 29.14 -34.43
CA PRO A 80 7.05 28.54 -33.65
C PRO A 80 6.50 27.24 -34.29
N GLN A 81 6.52 26.16 -33.52
CA GLN A 81 5.92 24.88 -33.89
C GLN A 81 4.60 24.73 -33.17
N PHE A 82 3.51 24.64 -33.94
CA PHE A 82 2.17 24.47 -33.39
C PHE A 82 1.66 23.06 -33.65
N GLU A 83 0.90 22.52 -32.71
CA GLU A 83 0.11 21.31 -32.92
C GLU A 83 -1.15 21.69 -33.72
N GLY A 84 -1.27 21.16 -34.94
CA GLY A 84 -2.41 21.36 -35.83
C GLY A 84 -2.44 22.70 -36.57
N GLN A 85 -3.33 22.78 -37.54
CA GLN A 85 -3.48 23.96 -38.45
C GLN A 85 -4.10 25.17 -37.75
N THR A 86 -4.84 24.95 -36.67
CA THR A 86 -5.51 26.02 -35.90
C THR A 86 -4.56 26.81 -35.01
N LYS A 87 -3.31 26.33 -34.86
CA LYS A 87 -2.27 26.95 -34.01
C LYS A 87 -2.69 27.13 -32.54
N SER A 88 -3.62 26.30 -32.07
CA SER A 88 -4.21 26.42 -30.73
C SER A 88 -3.26 26.00 -29.60
N LYS A 89 -2.18 25.24 -29.92
CA LYS A 89 -1.23 24.73 -28.95
C LYS A 89 0.21 24.84 -29.44
N LEU A 90 1.09 25.41 -28.60
CA LEU A 90 2.52 25.51 -28.88
C LEU A 90 3.25 24.20 -28.54
N GLY A 91 4.01 23.66 -29.50
CA GLY A 91 4.70 22.37 -29.39
C GLY A 91 6.19 22.43 -29.06
N ASN A 92 6.88 23.57 -29.25
CA ASN A 92 8.31 23.72 -29.07
C ASN A 92 8.83 23.20 -27.71
N PRO A 93 9.58 22.07 -27.61
CA PRO A 93 9.96 21.47 -26.31
C PRO A 93 10.87 22.38 -25.47
N GLU A 94 11.78 23.12 -26.11
CA GLU A 94 12.76 24.01 -25.47
C GLU A 94 12.10 25.17 -24.73
N ILE A 95 10.89 25.57 -25.14
CA ILE A 95 10.20 26.73 -24.55
C ILE A 95 9.72 26.41 -23.13
N LYS A 96 9.41 25.15 -22.81
CA LYS A 96 9.04 24.76 -21.44
C LYS A 96 10.16 25.10 -20.45
N GLY A 97 11.37 24.63 -20.70
CA GLY A 97 12.54 24.86 -19.84
C GLY A 97 12.92 26.34 -19.77
N PHE A 98 12.86 27.06 -20.91
CA PHE A 98 13.13 28.50 -20.98
C PHE A 98 12.16 29.30 -20.08
N VAL A 99 10.84 29.04 -20.20
CA VAL A 99 9.82 29.74 -19.40
C VAL A 99 9.97 29.34 -17.92
N GLU A 100 10.18 28.08 -17.63
CA GLU A 100 10.33 27.57 -16.26
C GLU A 100 11.51 28.23 -15.54
N THR A 101 12.67 28.32 -16.19
CA THR A 101 13.86 28.91 -15.58
C THR A 101 13.73 30.42 -15.45
N THR A 102 13.33 31.10 -16.54
CA THR A 102 13.25 32.57 -16.56
C THR A 102 12.22 33.09 -15.58
N LEU A 103 10.99 32.53 -15.62
CA LEU A 103 9.93 32.95 -14.71
C LEU A 103 10.27 32.56 -13.25
N GLY A 104 10.80 31.36 -13.02
CA GLY A 104 11.17 30.91 -11.68
C GLY A 104 12.16 31.87 -10.99
N THR A 105 13.18 32.34 -11.72
CA THR A 105 14.14 33.30 -11.22
C THR A 105 13.49 34.65 -10.92
N GLN A 106 12.73 35.19 -11.88
CA GLN A 106 12.12 36.53 -11.74
C GLN A 106 11.01 36.54 -10.68
N LEU A 107 10.17 35.52 -10.64
CA LEU A 107 9.11 35.39 -9.64
C LEU A 107 9.72 35.21 -8.25
N GLY A 108 10.77 34.41 -8.11
CA GLY A 108 11.47 34.24 -6.84
C GLY A 108 12.02 35.59 -6.32
N ALA A 109 12.64 36.40 -7.18
CA ALA A 109 13.10 37.73 -6.82
C ALA A 109 11.93 38.65 -6.42
N TYR A 110 10.84 38.65 -7.21
CA TYR A 110 9.64 39.44 -6.90
C TYR A 110 9.06 39.10 -5.52
N LEU A 111 8.95 37.82 -5.19
CA LEU A 111 8.41 37.39 -3.90
C LEU A 111 9.28 37.87 -2.71
N GLU A 112 10.60 37.89 -2.89
CA GLU A 112 11.53 38.41 -1.87
C GLU A 112 11.42 39.96 -1.72
N GLU A 113 11.24 40.67 -2.81
CA GLU A 113 11.08 42.13 -2.80
C GLU A 113 9.71 42.56 -2.28
N HIS A 114 8.65 41.71 -2.43
CA HIS A 114 7.28 42.03 -2.08
C HIS A 114 6.70 41.03 -1.05
N PRO A 115 7.22 40.95 0.17
CA PRO A 115 6.87 39.92 1.15
C PRO A 115 5.39 39.97 1.59
N LYS A 116 4.73 41.11 1.49
CA LYS A 116 3.30 41.25 1.80
C LYS A 116 2.45 40.53 0.75
N ASP A 117 2.75 40.73 -0.51
CA ASP A 117 2.01 40.09 -1.61
C ASP A 117 2.31 38.59 -1.64
N ALA A 118 3.58 38.20 -1.46
CA ALA A 118 4.01 36.82 -1.36
C ALA A 118 3.22 36.06 -0.27
N ARG A 119 3.11 36.66 0.93
CA ARG A 119 2.37 36.07 2.03
C ARG A 119 0.90 35.90 1.71
N ARG A 120 0.23 36.91 1.13
CA ARG A 120 -1.18 36.86 0.76
C ARG A 120 -1.47 35.76 -0.27
N ILE A 121 -0.61 35.64 -1.32
CA ILE A 121 -0.73 34.60 -2.33
C ILE A 121 -0.57 33.21 -1.69
N ILE A 122 0.43 33.02 -0.83
CA ILE A 122 0.69 31.74 -0.16
C ILE A 122 -0.42 31.39 0.82
N GLU A 123 -0.91 32.33 1.61
CA GLU A 123 -2.02 32.10 2.54
C GLU A 123 -3.27 31.63 1.80
N LYS A 124 -3.58 32.22 0.65
CA LYS A 124 -4.67 31.78 -0.21
C LYS A 124 -4.44 30.34 -0.72
N SER A 125 -3.25 30.05 -1.25
CA SER A 125 -2.89 28.70 -1.72
C SER A 125 -2.92 27.66 -0.60
N VAL A 126 -2.53 28.04 0.62
CA VAL A 126 -2.62 27.20 1.83
C VAL A 126 -4.07 26.95 2.22
N LEU A 127 -4.95 27.96 2.10
CA LEU A 127 -6.38 27.80 2.35
C LEU A 127 -7.03 26.83 1.36
N SER A 128 -6.71 26.97 0.07
CA SER A 128 -7.12 26.04 -0.99
C SER A 128 -6.66 24.61 -0.70
N ALA A 129 -5.39 24.41 -0.36
CA ALA A 129 -4.85 23.11 -0.01
C ALA A 129 -5.56 22.49 1.21
N LYS A 130 -5.87 23.29 2.25
CA LYS A 130 -6.66 22.83 3.42
C LYS A 130 -8.06 22.41 3.02
N ALA A 131 -8.74 23.20 2.19
CA ALA A 131 -10.09 22.89 1.71
C ALA A 131 -10.10 21.58 0.89
N ARG A 132 -9.14 21.42 -0.01
CA ARG A 132 -8.96 20.19 -0.80
C ARG A 132 -8.70 18.97 0.08
N LEU A 133 -7.81 19.08 1.07
CA LEU A 133 -7.52 18.00 2.01
C LEU A 133 -8.73 17.66 2.87
N ALA A 134 -9.46 18.66 3.37
CA ALA A 134 -10.68 18.45 4.14
C ALA A 134 -11.79 17.78 3.29
N ALA A 135 -11.99 18.23 2.05
CA ALA A 135 -12.93 17.61 1.12
C ALA A 135 -12.56 16.15 0.80
N ARG A 136 -11.26 15.88 0.64
CA ARG A 136 -10.76 14.52 0.44
C ARG A 136 -11.03 13.64 1.66
N ALA A 137 -10.71 14.12 2.86
CA ALA A 137 -10.95 13.39 4.11
C ALA A 137 -12.45 13.12 4.34
N ALA A 138 -13.31 14.12 4.09
CA ALA A 138 -14.77 13.96 4.17
C ALA A 138 -15.28 12.91 3.18
N ARG A 139 -14.81 12.96 1.91
CA ARG A 139 -15.14 11.96 0.89
C ARG A 139 -14.67 10.57 1.28
N GLU A 140 -13.46 10.44 1.79
CA GLU A 140 -12.93 9.17 2.28
C GLU A 140 -13.76 8.61 3.44
N THR A 141 -14.21 9.45 4.36
CA THR A 141 -15.10 9.05 5.46
C THR A 141 -16.45 8.56 4.94
N VAL A 142 -17.05 9.25 3.97
CA VAL A 142 -18.33 8.83 3.34
C VAL A 142 -18.16 7.51 2.59
N ILE A 143 -17.06 7.35 1.85
CA ILE A 143 -16.73 6.09 1.15
C ILE A 143 -16.56 4.95 2.16
N ARG A 144 -15.82 5.18 3.26
CA ARG A 144 -15.63 4.17 4.32
C ARG A 144 -16.96 3.72 4.91
N LYS A 145 -17.81 4.67 5.31
CA LYS A 145 -19.14 4.37 5.86
C LYS A 145 -20.01 3.63 4.87
N GLY A 146 -20.20 4.17 3.67
CA GLY A 146 -21.07 3.57 2.67
C GLY A 146 -20.59 2.20 2.16
N ALA A 147 -19.28 1.93 2.17
CA ALA A 147 -18.75 0.65 1.73
C ALA A 147 -18.91 -0.48 2.76
N LEU A 148 -19.05 -0.14 4.04
CA LEU A 148 -19.10 -1.13 5.15
C LEU A 148 -20.45 -1.17 5.86
N ASP A 149 -21.31 -0.15 5.66
CA ASP A 149 -22.64 -0.09 6.28
C ASP A 149 -23.55 -1.21 5.77
N GLY A 150 -24.10 -1.97 6.70
CA GLY A 150 -25.04 -3.04 6.42
C GLY A 150 -24.45 -4.34 5.86
N MET A 151 -23.12 -4.50 5.87
CA MET A 151 -22.51 -5.74 5.41
C MET A 151 -22.76 -6.89 6.39
N THR A 152 -23.39 -7.94 5.90
CA THR A 152 -23.44 -9.23 6.57
C THR A 152 -22.07 -9.92 6.49
N LEU A 153 -21.84 -10.89 7.42
CA LEU A 153 -20.61 -11.67 7.39
C LEU A 153 -20.41 -12.33 6.02
N PRO A 154 -19.15 -12.35 5.52
CA PRO A 154 -18.87 -12.89 4.19
C PRO A 154 -19.28 -14.35 4.08
N GLY A 155 -20.00 -14.72 3.01
CA GLY A 155 -20.49 -16.07 2.81
C GLY A 155 -19.39 -17.14 2.73
N LYS A 156 -18.16 -16.76 2.39
CA LYS A 156 -17.01 -17.67 2.39
C LYS A 156 -16.37 -17.86 3.77
N LEU A 157 -16.67 -17.01 4.75
CA LEU A 157 -16.20 -17.17 6.13
C LEU A 157 -16.90 -18.36 6.79
N ALA A 158 -16.14 -19.38 7.15
CA ALA A 158 -16.61 -20.43 8.04
C ALA A 158 -16.35 -20.00 9.48
N ASP A 159 -17.32 -19.31 10.10
CA ASP A 159 -17.18 -18.74 11.43
C ASP A 159 -17.10 -19.83 12.54
N CYS A 160 -16.59 -19.43 13.70
CA CYS A 160 -16.63 -20.26 14.91
C CYS A 160 -17.92 -20.04 15.69
N SER A 161 -18.26 -20.96 16.61
CA SER A 161 -19.47 -20.87 17.42
C SER A 161 -19.29 -20.03 18.69
N SER A 162 -18.08 -19.86 19.19
CA SER A 162 -17.79 -18.97 20.32
C SER A 162 -18.00 -17.51 19.95
N ARG A 163 -18.61 -16.76 20.85
CA ARG A 163 -18.76 -15.29 20.76
C ARG A 163 -17.74 -14.55 21.62
N ASN A 164 -16.86 -15.27 22.32
CA ASN A 164 -15.80 -14.68 23.12
C ASN A 164 -14.57 -14.45 22.23
N PRO A 165 -14.21 -13.19 21.91
CA PRO A 165 -13.06 -12.89 21.05
C PRO A 165 -11.73 -13.42 21.63
N ALA A 166 -11.61 -13.47 22.95
CA ALA A 166 -10.38 -13.91 23.63
C ALA A 166 -10.04 -15.38 23.36
N GLU A 167 -11.06 -16.22 23.10
CA GLU A 167 -10.90 -17.63 22.74
C GLU A 167 -10.85 -17.84 21.22
N SER A 168 -11.37 -16.87 20.45
CA SER A 168 -11.62 -17.05 19.02
C SER A 168 -10.39 -16.72 18.18
N GLU A 169 -10.21 -17.51 17.12
CA GLU A 169 -9.10 -17.45 16.19
C GLU A 169 -9.63 -17.38 14.76
N LEU A 170 -9.05 -16.51 13.94
CA LEU A 170 -9.33 -16.42 12.50
C LEU A 170 -8.12 -16.90 11.72
N TYR A 171 -8.26 -18.00 10.98
CA TYR A 171 -7.27 -18.43 10.00
C TYR A 171 -7.58 -17.83 8.63
N ILE A 172 -6.68 -17.05 8.12
CA ILE A 172 -6.68 -16.53 6.75
C ILE A 172 -5.88 -17.53 5.91
N VAL A 173 -6.57 -18.29 5.06
CA VAL A 173 -5.99 -19.44 4.36
C VAL A 173 -5.90 -19.18 2.87
N GLU A 174 -4.77 -19.52 2.27
CA GLU A 174 -4.57 -19.43 0.82
C GLU A 174 -5.35 -20.51 0.09
N GLY A 175 -6.24 -20.07 -0.83
CA GLY A 175 -6.97 -20.93 -1.74
C GLY A 175 -8.13 -21.71 -1.14
N ASP A 176 -9.04 -22.16 -2.02
CA ASP A 176 -10.25 -22.90 -1.62
C ASP A 176 -9.91 -24.35 -1.22
N SER A 177 -8.85 -24.96 -1.76
CA SER A 177 -8.43 -26.34 -1.45
C SER A 177 -7.96 -26.45 0.01
N ALA A 178 -6.92 -25.66 0.37
CA ALA A 178 -6.43 -25.63 1.75
C ALA A 178 -7.48 -25.09 2.72
N GLY A 179 -8.29 -24.11 2.29
CA GLY A 179 -9.46 -23.65 3.04
C GLY A 179 -10.49 -24.76 3.31
N GLY A 180 -10.69 -25.69 2.37
CA GLY A 180 -11.54 -26.87 2.54
C GLY A 180 -11.02 -27.84 3.59
N SER A 181 -9.72 -28.20 3.50
CA SER A 181 -9.05 -29.03 4.50
C SER A 181 -9.07 -28.41 5.90
N ALA A 182 -8.78 -27.10 5.99
CA ALA A 182 -8.82 -26.36 7.24
C ALA A 182 -10.23 -26.31 7.85
N LYS A 183 -11.28 -26.11 7.04
CA LYS A 183 -12.68 -26.14 7.50
C LYS A 183 -13.08 -27.50 8.07
N GLN A 184 -12.56 -28.59 7.52
CA GLN A 184 -12.84 -29.95 8.01
C GLN A 184 -12.01 -30.28 9.25
N GLY A 185 -10.74 -29.86 9.31
CA GLY A 185 -9.81 -30.18 10.39
C GLY A 185 -9.96 -29.30 11.65
N ARG A 186 -10.55 -28.11 11.55
CA ARG A 186 -10.61 -27.13 12.64
C ARG A 186 -11.43 -27.54 13.86
N GLU A 187 -11.14 -26.95 14.98
CA GLU A 187 -12.07 -26.95 16.13
C GLU A 187 -13.14 -25.85 15.95
N ARG A 188 -14.34 -26.25 15.60
CA ARG A 188 -15.46 -25.33 15.27
C ARG A 188 -15.85 -24.40 16.40
N LYS A 189 -15.55 -24.76 17.63
CA LYS A 189 -15.90 -23.96 18.79
C LYS A 189 -15.24 -22.60 18.73
N PHE A 190 -13.96 -22.52 18.42
CA PHE A 190 -13.18 -21.28 18.52
C PHE A 190 -12.37 -20.90 17.27
N GLN A 191 -12.29 -21.77 16.24
CA GLN A 191 -11.53 -21.48 15.02
C GLN A 191 -12.45 -21.15 13.85
N ALA A 192 -12.27 -19.96 13.28
CA ALA A 192 -12.90 -19.51 12.05
C ALA A 192 -11.91 -19.64 10.88
N ILE A 193 -12.41 -19.96 9.68
CA ILE A 193 -11.59 -20.08 8.46
C ILE A 193 -12.11 -19.11 7.40
N LEU A 194 -11.21 -18.31 6.87
CA LEU A 194 -11.44 -17.39 5.76
C LEU A 194 -10.50 -17.75 4.61
N PRO A 195 -10.95 -18.45 3.56
CA PRO A 195 -10.16 -18.70 2.39
C PRO A 195 -10.02 -17.43 1.54
N LEU A 196 -8.81 -17.16 1.04
CA LEU A 196 -8.52 -16.10 0.08
C LEU A 196 -8.46 -16.70 -1.33
N ARG A 197 -9.06 -16.01 -2.29
CA ARG A 197 -9.01 -16.39 -3.71
C ARG A 197 -7.87 -15.70 -4.43
N GLY A 198 -6.66 -16.26 -4.26
CA GLY A 198 -5.46 -15.72 -4.89
C GLY A 198 -4.87 -14.50 -4.18
N LYS A 199 -4.02 -13.77 -4.90
CA LYS A 199 -3.30 -12.59 -4.38
C LYS A 199 -4.28 -11.44 -4.11
N ILE A 200 -4.25 -10.90 -2.90
CA ILE A 200 -5.03 -9.71 -2.56
C ILE A 200 -4.45 -8.45 -3.21
N LEU A 201 -5.24 -7.39 -3.25
CA LEU A 201 -4.81 -6.10 -3.75
C LEU A 201 -3.62 -5.56 -2.94
N ASN A 202 -2.57 -5.10 -3.62
CA ASN A 202 -1.47 -4.37 -2.98
C ASN A 202 -1.96 -2.99 -2.51
N VAL A 203 -2.19 -2.85 -1.21
CA VAL A 203 -2.73 -1.62 -0.59
C VAL A 203 -1.71 -0.50 -0.50
N GLU A 204 -0.41 -0.77 -0.67
CA GLU A 204 0.63 0.25 -0.73
C GLU A 204 0.45 1.17 -1.95
N ARG A 205 -0.01 0.60 -3.07
CA ARG A 205 -0.23 1.30 -4.34
C ARG A 205 -1.67 1.74 -4.56
N ALA A 206 -2.61 1.09 -3.87
CA ALA A 206 -4.01 1.31 -4.12
C ALA A 206 -4.55 2.53 -3.38
N ARG A 207 -5.34 3.33 -4.06
CA ARG A 207 -6.13 4.38 -3.42
C ARG A 207 -7.21 3.75 -2.53
N LEU A 208 -7.64 4.46 -1.51
CA LEU A 208 -8.62 3.97 -0.54
C LEU A 208 -9.95 3.54 -1.19
N ASP A 209 -10.44 4.28 -2.18
CA ASP A 209 -11.66 3.95 -2.91
C ASP A 209 -11.55 2.61 -3.65
N ARG A 210 -10.43 2.36 -4.31
CA ARG A 210 -10.13 1.09 -4.97
C ARG A 210 -9.95 -0.05 -3.97
N MET A 211 -9.30 0.21 -2.84
CA MET A 211 -9.13 -0.76 -1.78
C MET A 211 -10.47 -1.20 -1.21
N LEU A 212 -11.36 -0.25 -0.88
CA LEU A 212 -12.68 -0.52 -0.34
C LEU A 212 -13.67 -1.06 -1.37
N SER A 213 -13.39 -0.98 -2.67
CA SER A 213 -14.15 -1.66 -3.72
C SER A 213 -13.72 -3.11 -3.97
N ASN A 214 -12.53 -3.51 -3.47
CA ASN A 214 -12.01 -4.85 -3.64
C ASN A 214 -12.69 -5.85 -2.69
N GLU A 215 -13.30 -6.91 -3.21
CA GLU A 215 -14.10 -7.88 -2.45
C GLU A 215 -13.27 -8.66 -1.41
N GLU A 216 -12.01 -9.01 -1.71
CA GLU A 216 -11.15 -9.72 -0.75
C GLU A 216 -10.80 -8.83 0.44
N ILE A 217 -10.47 -7.56 0.18
CA ILE A 217 -10.18 -6.57 1.24
C ILE A 217 -11.42 -6.28 2.09
N LYS A 218 -12.59 -6.06 1.47
CA LYS A 218 -13.86 -5.90 2.20
C LYS A 218 -14.13 -7.08 3.10
N THR A 219 -13.97 -8.27 2.55
CA THR A 219 -14.17 -9.54 3.28
C THR A 219 -13.29 -9.61 4.52
N LEU A 220 -12.01 -9.24 4.41
CA LEU A 220 -11.09 -9.19 5.55
C LEU A 220 -11.54 -8.17 6.60
N ILE A 221 -11.87 -6.94 6.20
CA ILE A 221 -12.32 -5.88 7.12
C ILE A 221 -13.57 -6.31 7.88
N VAL A 222 -14.57 -6.85 7.18
CA VAL A 222 -15.84 -7.29 7.79
C VAL A 222 -15.62 -8.49 8.70
N ALA A 223 -14.78 -9.46 8.30
CA ALA A 223 -14.47 -10.62 9.14
C ALA A 223 -13.78 -10.23 10.44
N ILE A 224 -12.82 -9.29 10.40
CA ILE A 224 -12.11 -8.80 11.58
C ILE A 224 -13.04 -7.98 12.50
N GLY A 225 -13.88 -7.14 11.94
CA GLY A 225 -14.99 -6.46 12.63
C GLY A 225 -14.66 -5.12 13.30
N VAL A 226 -13.40 -4.68 13.32
CA VAL A 226 -12.98 -3.46 14.04
C VAL A 226 -13.24 -2.15 13.28
N GLY A 227 -13.67 -2.19 12.02
CA GLY A 227 -13.73 -1.02 11.15
C GLY A 227 -12.39 -0.74 10.47
N ILE A 228 -12.18 0.45 9.91
CA ILE A 228 -10.95 0.83 9.23
C ILE A 228 -10.62 2.32 9.41
N GLY A 229 -9.34 2.67 9.47
CA GLY A 229 -8.87 4.05 9.61
C GLY A 229 -9.27 4.67 10.95
N ASP A 230 -9.86 5.85 10.93
CA ASP A 230 -10.26 6.57 12.14
C ASP A 230 -11.47 5.94 12.89
N GLU A 231 -12.13 4.97 12.26
CA GLU A 231 -13.28 4.25 12.84
C GLU A 231 -12.89 2.93 13.53
N ILE A 232 -11.58 2.64 13.64
CA ILE A 232 -11.11 1.43 14.31
C ILE A 232 -11.56 1.42 15.78
N ASN A 233 -12.30 0.39 16.13
CA ASN A 233 -12.78 0.15 17.48
C ASN A 233 -12.42 -1.28 17.92
N MET A 234 -11.36 -1.39 18.72
CA MET A 234 -10.85 -2.67 19.21
C MET A 234 -11.87 -3.45 20.05
N LYS A 235 -12.86 -2.80 20.68
CA LYS A 235 -13.95 -3.48 21.40
C LYS A 235 -14.84 -4.33 20.49
N LYS A 236 -14.81 -4.10 19.17
CA LYS A 236 -15.53 -4.88 18.15
C LYS A 236 -14.68 -5.99 17.54
N LEU A 237 -13.43 -6.18 17.99
CA LEU A 237 -12.56 -7.24 17.49
C LEU A 237 -13.22 -8.61 17.75
N ARG A 238 -13.33 -9.39 16.67
CA ARG A 238 -14.04 -10.69 16.73
C ARG A 238 -13.13 -11.86 17.07
N TYR A 239 -11.83 -11.73 16.82
CA TYR A 239 -10.84 -12.79 17.01
C TYR A 239 -9.56 -12.20 17.60
N HIS A 240 -9.16 -12.66 18.78
CA HIS A 240 -7.93 -12.19 19.40
C HIS A 240 -6.66 -12.82 18.77
N ARG A 241 -6.82 -13.85 17.94
CA ARG A 241 -5.73 -14.37 17.10
C ARG A 241 -6.16 -14.38 15.65
N ILE A 242 -5.42 -13.64 14.83
CA ILE A 242 -5.58 -13.62 13.39
C ILE A 242 -4.33 -14.27 12.82
N ILE A 243 -4.49 -15.43 12.21
CA ILE A 243 -3.40 -16.32 11.82
C ILE A 243 -3.34 -16.40 10.31
N ILE A 244 -2.24 -15.94 9.73
CA ILE A 244 -1.95 -16.05 8.30
C ILE A 244 -1.40 -17.44 8.04
N MET A 245 -2.06 -18.20 7.16
CA MET A 245 -1.69 -19.56 6.80
C MET A 245 -1.62 -19.69 5.27
N THR A 246 -0.41 -19.60 4.72
CA THR A 246 -0.10 -19.62 3.29
C THR A 246 0.80 -20.80 2.95
N ASP A 247 0.83 -21.17 1.69
CA ASP A 247 1.72 -22.20 1.18
C ASP A 247 3.21 -21.83 1.37
N ALA A 248 4.08 -22.84 1.40
CA ALA A 248 5.52 -22.65 1.60
C ALA A 248 6.28 -22.34 0.28
N ASP A 249 5.59 -21.80 -0.70
CA ASP A 249 6.12 -21.43 -2.00
C ASP A 249 6.27 -19.91 -2.20
N VAL A 250 6.71 -19.49 -3.39
CA VAL A 250 6.91 -18.08 -3.73
C VAL A 250 5.60 -17.28 -3.76
N ASP A 251 4.49 -17.91 -4.17
CA ASP A 251 3.18 -17.27 -4.24
C ASP A 251 2.60 -17.07 -2.84
N GLY A 252 2.69 -18.08 -1.96
CA GLY A 252 2.29 -17.97 -0.56
C GLY A 252 3.11 -16.94 0.21
N SER A 253 4.41 -16.84 -0.08
CA SER A 253 5.27 -15.79 0.50
C SER A 253 4.85 -14.41 0.04
N HIS A 254 4.42 -14.24 -1.23
CA HIS A 254 3.89 -12.99 -1.74
C HIS A 254 2.54 -12.62 -1.10
N ILE A 255 1.62 -13.59 -0.98
CA ILE A 255 0.31 -13.37 -0.31
C ILE A 255 0.52 -12.95 1.15
N ARG A 256 1.44 -13.61 1.85
CA ARG A 256 1.82 -13.24 3.22
C ARG A 256 2.33 -11.80 3.29
N THR A 257 3.21 -11.40 2.37
CA THR A 257 3.72 -10.01 2.31
C THR A 257 2.62 -8.99 2.03
N LEU A 258 1.68 -9.29 1.13
CA LEU A 258 0.51 -8.44 0.86
C LEU A 258 -0.39 -8.29 2.10
N LEU A 259 -0.63 -9.37 2.83
CA LEU A 259 -1.40 -9.34 4.08
C LEU A 259 -0.68 -8.55 5.17
N LEU A 260 0.63 -8.73 5.34
CA LEU A 260 1.41 -7.94 6.29
C LEU A 260 1.40 -6.46 5.93
N THR A 261 1.49 -6.10 4.64
CA THR A 261 1.34 -4.72 4.17
C THR A 261 -0.04 -4.16 4.54
N PHE A 262 -1.10 -4.94 4.32
CA PHE A 262 -2.47 -4.56 4.67
C PHE A 262 -2.62 -4.30 6.18
N PHE A 263 -2.13 -5.20 7.02
CA PHE A 263 -2.18 -5.03 8.48
C PHE A 263 -1.32 -3.85 8.95
N PHE A 264 -0.12 -3.71 8.44
CA PHE A 264 0.77 -2.60 8.80
C PHE A 264 0.20 -1.22 8.44
N ARG A 265 -0.38 -1.08 7.23
CA ARG A 265 -0.89 0.20 6.74
C ARG A 265 -2.25 0.59 7.32
N HIS A 266 -3.12 -0.37 7.59
CA HIS A 266 -4.51 -0.08 7.94
C HIS A 266 -4.95 -0.60 9.31
N PHE A 267 -4.20 -1.52 9.92
CA PHE A 267 -4.54 -2.18 11.18
C PHE A 267 -3.34 -2.33 12.11
N ARG A 268 -2.48 -1.33 12.12
CA ARG A 268 -1.23 -1.35 12.89
C ARG A 268 -1.46 -1.69 14.38
N VAL A 269 -2.55 -1.20 14.96
CA VAL A 269 -2.94 -1.50 16.34
C VAL A 269 -3.08 -3.00 16.60
N LEU A 270 -3.55 -3.81 15.61
CA LEU A 270 -3.64 -5.26 15.77
C LEU A 270 -2.26 -5.94 15.89
N ILE A 271 -1.24 -5.38 15.26
CA ILE A 271 0.14 -5.86 15.38
C ILE A 271 0.71 -5.45 16.74
N GLU A 272 0.54 -4.18 17.11
CA GLU A 272 1.05 -3.61 18.38
C GLU A 272 0.43 -4.30 19.60
N GLU A 273 -0.86 -4.62 19.57
CA GLU A 273 -1.54 -5.38 20.63
C GLU A 273 -1.31 -6.90 20.53
N GLY A 274 -0.62 -7.36 19.49
CA GLY A 274 -0.16 -8.74 19.36
C GLY A 274 -1.21 -9.74 18.93
N HIS A 275 -2.12 -9.33 18.04
CA HIS A 275 -3.20 -10.16 17.50
C HIS A 275 -2.84 -10.89 16.21
N ILE A 276 -1.72 -10.53 15.53
CA ILE A 276 -1.33 -11.08 14.22
C ILE A 276 -0.26 -12.15 14.37
N TYR A 277 -0.51 -13.30 13.74
CA TYR A 277 0.37 -14.46 13.75
C TYR A 277 0.54 -15.04 12.35
N ILE A 278 1.65 -15.77 12.14
CA ILE A 278 1.92 -16.55 10.94
C ILE A 278 2.03 -18.02 11.38
N ALA A 279 1.22 -18.88 10.79
CA ALA A 279 1.31 -20.32 11.00
C ALA A 279 2.60 -20.86 10.35
N GLN A 280 3.23 -21.81 11.03
CA GLN A 280 4.42 -22.50 10.55
C GLN A 280 4.07 -23.97 10.34
N PRO A 281 3.54 -24.37 9.17
CA PRO A 281 3.33 -25.78 8.86
C PRO A 281 4.67 -26.50 8.67
N PRO A 282 4.76 -27.82 8.92
CA PRO A 282 5.96 -28.57 8.63
C PRO A 282 6.21 -28.66 7.13
N LEU A 283 7.48 -28.72 6.76
CA LEU A 283 7.91 -28.87 5.36
C LEU A 283 8.02 -30.35 4.96
N TYR A 284 8.24 -31.24 5.92
CA TYR A 284 8.46 -32.67 5.65
C TYR A 284 7.69 -33.56 6.63
N LEU A 285 7.27 -34.72 6.11
CA LEU A 285 6.90 -35.88 6.89
C LEU A 285 7.92 -36.98 6.62
N VAL A 286 8.60 -37.43 7.67
CA VAL A 286 9.53 -38.59 7.66
C VAL A 286 8.83 -39.76 8.31
N GLN A 287 8.77 -40.89 7.60
CA GLN A 287 8.09 -42.09 8.07
C GLN A 287 8.96 -43.33 7.91
N LYS A 288 9.00 -44.17 8.96
CA LYS A 288 9.61 -45.50 8.93
C LYS A 288 8.67 -46.50 9.61
N GLY A 289 8.07 -47.38 8.84
CA GLY A 289 7.05 -48.30 9.32
C GLY A 289 5.84 -47.56 9.93
N LYS A 290 5.59 -47.75 11.23
CA LYS A 290 4.50 -47.08 11.97
C LYS A 290 4.95 -45.74 12.60
N ARG A 291 6.22 -45.44 12.64
CA ARG A 291 6.73 -44.19 13.19
C ARG A 291 6.59 -43.07 12.16
N LYS A 292 6.03 -41.95 12.54
CA LYS A 292 5.97 -40.73 11.72
C LYS A 292 6.45 -39.54 12.55
N GLN A 293 7.20 -38.64 11.91
CA GLN A 293 7.68 -37.42 12.52
C GLN A 293 7.68 -36.30 11.50
N TYR A 294 7.28 -35.09 11.95
CA TYR A 294 7.24 -33.91 11.07
C TYR A 294 8.51 -33.09 11.28
N ALA A 295 9.07 -32.55 10.18
CA ALA A 295 10.22 -31.67 10.20
C ALA A 295 9.86 -30.30 9.64
N TYR A 296 10.32 -29.26 10.29
CA TYR A 296 10.06 -27.87 9.93
C TYR A 296 11.20 -27.23 9.13
N THR A 297 12.40 -27.80 9.22
CA THR A 297 13.62 -27.37 8.52
C THR A 297 14.28 -28.55 7.81
N GLU A 298 15.24 -28.25 6.91
CA GLU A 298 16.10 -29.27 6.32
C GLU A 298 16.98 -29.97 7.36
N GLU A 299 17.42 -29.23 8.39
CA GLU A 299 18.23 -29.73 9.50
C GLU A 299 17.40 -30.73 10.33
N ASP A 300 16.19 -30.35 10.77
CA ASP A 300 15.28 -31.27 11.47
C ASP A 300 15.03 -32.57 10.68
N ARG A 301 14.87 -32.44 9.36
CA ARG A 301 14.69 -33.61 8.48
C ARG A 301 15.91 -34.52 8.49
N ALA A 302 17.12 -33.94 8.42
CA ALA A 302 18.38 -34.71 8.42
C ALA A 302 18.55 -35.45 9.75
N ASP A 303 18.31 -34.79 10.86
CA ASP A 303 18.39 -35.35 12.20
C ASP A 303 17.42 -36.53 12.40
N ILE A 304 16.14 -36.35 11.95
CA ILE A 304 15.14 -37.42 12.00
C ILE A 304 15.53 -38.62 11.13
N VAL A 305 16.10 -38.36 9.95
CA VAL A 305 16.55 -39.43 9.04
C VAL A 305 17.72 -40.19 9.65
N GLU A 306 18.65 -39.49 10.32
CA GLU A 306 19.79 -40.11 11.03
C GLU A 306 19.28 -40.99 12.19
N GLU A 307 18.40 -40.46 13.05
CA GLU A 307 17.76 -41.20 14.14
C GLU A 307 17.07 -42.47 13.62
N TYR A 308 16.35 -42.36 12.53
CA TYR A 308 15.62 -43.48 11.93
C TYR A 308 16.57 -44.48 11.25
N SER A 309 17.75 -44.05 10.80
CA SER A 309 18.75 -44.92 10.17
C SER A 309 19.45 -45.85 11.18
N GLU A 310 19.62 -45.41 12.42
CA GLU A 310 20.22 -46.21 13.51
C GLU A 310 19.32 -47.37 14.00
N GLY A 311 18.04 -47.37 13.60
CA GLY A 311 17.08 -48.44 13.95
C GLY A 311 17.23 -49.70 13.07
N LYS A 312 16.25 -50.62 13.22
CA LYS A 312 16.26 -51.93 12.55
C LYS A 312 16.62 -51.86 11.07
N PRO A 313 17.70 -52.54 10.62
CA PRO A 313 18.03 -52.60 9.18
C PRO A 313 16.89 -53.31 8.41
N GLY A 314 16.46 -52.73 7.31
CA GLY A 314 15.48 -53.31 6.38
C GLY A 314 14.16 -52.55 6.18
N GLU A 315 13.79 -51.64 7.06
CA GLU A 315 12.62 -50.80 6.83
C GLU A 315 13.01 -49.54 6.03
N LYS A 316 12.29 -49.27 4.92
CA LYS A 316 12.54 -48.13 4.04
C LYS A 316 12.02 -46.85 4.73
N ILE A 317 12.90 -45.83 4.81
CA ILE A 317 12.48 -44.49 5.23
C ILE A 317 11.79 -43.81 4.03
N SER A 318 10.59 -43.30 4.27
CA SER A 318 9.84 -42.49 3.31
C SER A 318 9.86 -41.04 3.75
N ILE A 319 10.19 -40.13 2.84
CA ILE A 319 10.20 -38.68 3.07
C ILE A 319 9.21 -38.07 2.11
N GLN A 320 8.21 -37.39 2.64
CA GLN A 320 7.25 -36.60 1.87
C GLN A 320 7.54 -35.13 2.12
N ARG A 321 7.80 -34.35 1.06
CA ARG A 321 7.89 -32.88 1.12
C ARG A 321 6.53 -32.29 0.82
N TYR A 322 6.08 -31.37 1.68
CA TYR A 322 4.87 -30.59 1.43
C TYR A 322 5.24 -29.28 0.73
N LYS A 323 4.71 -29.08 -0.48
CA LYS A 323 4.87 -27.82 -1.23
C LYS A 323 3.76 -26.83 -0.90
N GLY A 324 2.59 -27.30 -0.52
CA GLY A 324 1.46 -26.49 -0.16
C GLY A 324 0.53 -27.18 0.87
N LEU A 325 -0.27 -26.37 1.55
CA LEU A 325 -1.24 -26.78 2.56
C LEU A 325 -2.34 -27.70 1.97
N GLY A 326 -2.61 -27.56 0.68
CA GLY A 326 -3.56 -28.40 -0.06
C GLY A 326 -3.14 -29.88 -0.17
N GLU A 327 -1.86 -30.20 0.07
CA GLU A 327 -1.34 -31.57 0.07
C GLU A 327 -1.60 -32.28 1.43
N MET A 328 -1.95 -31.53 2.46
CA MET A 328 -2.27 -32.06 3.78
C MET A 328 -3.75 -32.42 3.87
N ASN A 329 -4.03 -33.61 4.36
CA ASN A 329 -5.41 -33.94 4.72
C ASN A 329 -5.84 -33.20 6.00
N PRO A 330 -7.16 -33.10 6.28
CA PRO A 330 -7.66 -32.35 7.43
C PRO A 330 -7.06 -32.76 8.79
N GLY A 331 -6.80 -34.06 8.99
CA GLY A 331 -6.19 -34.56 10.23
C GLY A 331 -4.74 -34.14 10.38
N GLN A 332 -3.95 -34.18 9.29
CA GLN A 332 -2.56 -33.72 9.29
C GLN A 332 -2.48 -32.21 9.55
N LEU A 333 -3.33 -31.42 8.89
CA LEU A 333 -3.38 -29.97 9.08
C LEU A 333 -3.76 -29.58 10.51
N TRP A 334 -4.72 -30.32 11.10
CA TRP A 334 -5.05 -30.17 12.52
C TRP A 334 -3.86 -30.49 13.40
N GLU A 335 -3.31 -31.70 13.28
CA GLU A 335 -2.24 -32.21 14.13
C GLU A 335 -1.00 -31.32 14.18
N THR A 336 -0.64 -30.71 13.03
CA THR A 336 0.63 -29.98 12.88
C THR A 336 0.49 -28.47 12.98
N THR A 337 -0.64 -27.90 12.53
CA THR A 337 -0.73 -26.46 12.24
C THR A 337 -1.87 -25.75 12.95
N MET A 338 -2.94 -26.48 13.31
CA MET A 338 -4.13 -25.86 13.87
C MET A 338 -4.38 -26.22 15.34
N ASN A 339 -3.94 -27.38 15.81
CA ASN A 339 -4.10 -27.78 17.21
C ASN A 339 -3.27 -26.87 18.12
N PRO A 340 -3.88 -26.13 19.07
CA PRO A 340 -3.17 -25.23 19.97
C PRO A 340 -2.02 -25.87 20.77
N GLU A 341 -2.08 -27.18 21.02
CA GLU A 341 -1.07 -27.91 21.78
C GLU A 341 0.22 -28.18 21.00
N ASN A 342 0.12 -28.33 19.66
CA ASN A 342 1.22 -28.81 18.84
C ASN A 342 1.72 -27.79 17.81
N ARG A 343 0.86 -26.82 17.45
CA ARG A 343 1.14 -25.85 16.38
C ARG A 343 2.26 -24.89 16.75
N VAL A 344 3.02 -24.48 15.74
CA VAL A 344 3.99 -23.41 15.84
C VAL A 344 3.45 -22.15 15.20
N LEU A 345 3.37 -21.07 15.96
CA LEU A 345 2.94 -19.74 15.48
C LEU A 345 4.04 -18.73 15.68
N LEU A 346 4.40 -17.99 14.64
CA LEU A 346 5.25 -16.83 14.71
C LEU A 346 4.41 -15.59 14.99
N LYS A 347 4.60 -14.93 16.14
CA LYS A 347 3.94 -13.66 16.44
C LYS A 347 4.56 -12.54 15.61
N VAL A 348 3.75 -11.74 14.95
CA VAL A 348 4.20 -10.56 14.20
C VAL A 348 4.38 -9.40 15.17
N THR A 349 5.56 -8.78 15.15
CA THR A 349 5.91 -7.61 15.98
C THR A 349 6.49 -6.51 15.10
N ILE A 350 6.42 -5.27 15.58
CA ILE A 350 7.08 -4.11 14.99
C ILE A 350 8.14 -3.67 15.99
N GLU A 351 9.40 -3.96 15.71
CA GLU A 351 10.53 -3.55 16.55
C GLU A 351 10.93 -2.11 16.26
N ASP A 352 10.98 -1.75 14.97
CA ASP A 352 11.26 -0.40 14.48
C ASP A 352 10.23 -0.01 13.43
N ALA A 353 9.39 0.97 13.78
CA ALA A 353 8.30 1.41 12.93
C ALA A 353 8.78 2.15 11.68
N GLN A 354 9.88 2.89 11.77
CA GLN A 354 10.45 3.62 10.65
C GLN A 354 11.10 2.65 9.66
N ALA A 355 11.89 1.70 10.15
CA ALA A 355 12.51 0.68 9.31
C ALA A 355 11.45 -0.20 8.62
N ALA A 356 10.36 -0.55 9.31
CA ALA A 356 9.24 -1.28 8.72
C ALA A 356 8.55 -0.48 7.61
N ASP A 357 8.31 0.82 7.82
CA ASP A 357 7.73 1.72 6.82
C ASP A 357 8.59 1.81 5.56
N GLU A 358 9.90 1.99 5.71
CA GLU A 358 10.86 2.05 4.61
C GLU A 358 10.90 0.73 3.82
N ILE A 359 10.85 -0.42 4.50
CA ILE A 359 10.84 -1.74 3.87
C ILE A 359 9.55 -1.94 3.07
N PHE A 360 8.37 -1.67 3.63
CA PHE A 360 7.10 -1.80 2.92
C PHE A 360 7.04 -0.84 1.72
N THR A 361 7.45 0.41 1.87
CA THR A 361 7.52 1.38 0.78
C THR A 361 8.47 0.91 -0.33
N THR A 362 9.65 0.39 0.03
CA THR A 362 10.64 -0.10 -0.94
C THR A 362 10.14 -1.34 -1.69
N LEU A 363 9.61 -2.33 -0.97
CA LEU A 363 9.24 -3.61 -1.57
C LEU A 363 7.89 -3.57 -2.28
N MET A 364 6.92 -2.85 -1.73
CA MET A 364 5.52 -2.87 -2.18
C MET A 364 5.09 -1.59 -2.89
N GLY A 365 5.86 -0.50 -2.80
CA GLY A 365 5.59 0.79 -3.45
C GLY A 365 5.78 0.78 -4.97
N ASP A 366 5.58 1.94 -5.61
CA ASP A 366 5.64 2.11 -7.07
C ASP A 366 7.07 2.21 -7.60
N GLU A 367 8.01 2.68 -6.78
CA GLU A 367 9.39 2.92 -7.17
C GLU A 367 10.14 1.60 -7.44
N VAL A 368 10.58 1.40 -8.69
CA VAL A 368 11.33 0.21 -9.11
C VAL A 368 12.81 0.25 -8.72
N PRO A 369 13.54 1.39 -8.87
CA PRO A 369 14.97 1.42 -8.60
C PRO A 369 15.37 1.08 -7.16
N PRO A 370 14.70 1.59 -6.10
CA PRO A 370 14.98 1.21 -4.72
C PRO A 370 14.78 -0.28 -4.48
N ARG A 371 13.67 -0.86 -4.98
CA ARG A 371 13.38 -2.29 -4.87
C ARG A 371 14.43 -3.15 -5.57
N LYS A 372 14.84 -2.80 -6.80
CA LYS A 372 15.89 -3.51 -7.51
C LYS A 372 17.21 -3.51 -6.72
N ARG A 373 17.59 -2.34 -6.17
CA ARG A 373 18.80 -2.21 -5.34
C ARG A 373 18.70 -3.08 -4.09
N PHE A 374 17.56 -3.07 -3.40
CA PHE A 374 17.33 -3.91 -2.23
C PHE A 374 17.52 -5.39 -2.55
N ILE A 375 16.88 -5.89 -3.61
CA ILE A 375 17.00 -7.29 -4.05
C ILE A 375 18.45 -7.65 -4.35
N GLN A 376 19.19 -6.79 -5.06
CA GLN A 376 20.59 -7.01 -5.40
C GLN A 376 21.50 -7.05 -4.16
N THR A 377 21.30 -6.16 -3.19
CA THR A 377 22.10 -6.09 -1.97
C THR A 377 21.81 -7.26 -1.03
N GLN A 378 20.55 -7.72 -0.97
CA GLN A 378 20.11 -8.80 -0.09
C GLN A 378 20.20 -10.19 -0.72
N ALA A 379 20.59 -10.30 -1.99
CA ALA A 379 20.65 -11.57 -2.71
C ALA A 379 21.47 -12.67 -2.02
N LYS A 380 22.52 -12.30 -1.30
CA LYS A 380 23.36 -13.23 -0.55
C LYS A 380 22.68 -13.81 0.71
N ASN A 381 21.65 -13.14 1.20
CA ASN A 381 20.93 -13.52 2.42
C ASN A 381 19.69 -14.38 2.11
N VAL A 382 19.40 -14.60 0.83
CA VAL A 382 18.25 -15.42 0.42
C VAL A 382 18.51 -16.87 0.83
N ARG A 383 17.55 -17.42 1.59
CA ARG A 383 17.47 -18.84 1.95
C ARG A 383 16.25 -19.43 1.22
N ASN A 384 16.33 -20.70 0.88
CA ASN A 384 15.23 -21.45 0.23
C ASN A 384 14.81 -20.87 -1.14
N LEU A 385 15.78 -20.75 -2.04
CA LEU A 385 15.43 -20.52 -3.45
C LEU A 385 14.71 -21.77 -3.99
N ASP A 386 13.49 -21.57 -4.48
CA ASP A 386 12.76 -22.60 -5.23
C ASP A 386 13.32 -22.59 -6.67
N ILE A 387 14.33 -23.46 -6.89
CA ILE A 387 15.02 -23.62 -8.17
C ILE A 387 14.51 -24.90 -8.83
#